data_8e2e8e4a6d1a6f43c30bfccb494db50f
#
_entry.id   8e2e8e4a6d1a6f43c30bfccb494db50f
#
_cell.length_a   1.000
_cell.length_b   1.000
_cell.length_c   1.000
_cell.angle_alpha   90.00
_cell.angle_beta   90.00
_cell.angle_gamma   90.00
#
_symmetry.space_group_name_H-M   'P 1'
#
loop_
_entity.id
_entity.type
_entity.pdbx_description
1 polymer ?
#
loop_
_entity_poly.entity_id
_entity_poly.type
_entity_poly.pdbx_seq_one_letter_code
_entity_poly.pdbx_strand_id
1 'polypeptide(L)'
;MGRVYRDVARKVAGDEVLSRRFAPLLGLTERLLTQERTSKNKLYSLHAPEVVCIAKGKAHRPYEFGSKVALAVTNREGFVLASKALEGNPYDGHTLGTTMDQVVAMTDVEPARVYVDLGYRGHDYAHKERVFIARQRRGLTPTIKRELRRRSAIEPMIGHMKADGRLGRNHLLGAAGDAINALLVAAGHNLRLILNWLRLFIAWLMAALISSFAQSDTSQVA
;
A
#
# COMPACT_ATOMS: atom_id res chain seq x y z
N MET A 1 3.51 14.13 -30.01
CA MET A 1 2.47 14.72 -29.13
C MET A 1 2.16 16.17 -29.51
N GLY A 2 3.11 17.10 -29.63
CA GLY A 2 2.85 18.52 -29.92
C GLY A 2 2.14 18.81 -31.24
N ARG A 3 2.34 18.00 -32.30
CA ARG A 3 1.59 18.13 -33.56
C ARG A 3 0.09 17.84 -33.34
N VAL A 4 -0.23 16.75 -32.65
CA VAL A 4 -1.61 16.35 -32.36
C VAL A 4 -2.29 17.39 -31.47
N TYR A 5 -1.61 17.90 -30.47
CA TYR A 5 -2.09 18.98 -29.60
C TYR A 5 -2.53 20.21 -30.44
N ARG A 6 -1.63 20.74 -31.29
CA ARG A 6 -1.93 21.92 -32.15
C ARG A 6 -3.06 21.65 -33.13
N ASP A 7 -3.16 20.45 -33.66
CA ASP A 7 -4.23 20.08 -34.60
C ASP A 7 -5.59 20.03 -33.91
N VAL A 8 -5.67 19.36 -32.74
CA VAL A 8 -6.89 19.31 -31.93
C VAL A 8 -7.29 20.72 -31.48
N ALA A 9 -6.36 21.50 -30.94
CA ALA A 9 -6.62 22.86 -30.46
C ALA A 9 -7.22 23.75 -31.58
N ARG A 10 -6.71 23.66 -32.81
CA ARG A 10 -7.26 24.41 -33.96
C ARG A 10 -8.67 23.92 -34.32
N LYS A 11 -8.92 22.61 -34.29
CA LYS A 11 -10.22 22.05 -34.67
C LYS A 11 -11.33 22.37 -33.68
N VAL A 12 -11.01 22.53 -32.40
CA VAL A 12 -12.00 22.82 -31.37
C VAL A 12 -12.19 24.33 -31.13
N ALA A 13 -11.28 25.20 -31.58
CA ALA A 13 -11.29 26.63 -31.33
C ALA A 13 -12.55 27.36 -31.85
N GLY A 14 -13.21 26.80 -32.87
CA GLY A 14 -14.46 27.39 -33.45
C GLY A 14 -15.76 26.91 -32.78
N ASP A 15 -15.68 26.00 -31.81
CA ASP A 15 -16.85 25.41 -31.12
C ASP A 15 -16.68 25.55 -29.62
N GLU A 16 -17.54 26.31 -28.97
CA GLU A 16 -17.47 26.58 -27.53
C GLU A 16 -17.69 25.31 -26.69
N VAL A 17 -18.58 24.42 -27.12
CA VAL A 17 -18.90 23.19 -26.41
C VAL A 17 -17.72 22.23 -26.46
N LEU A 18 -17.14 22.04 -27.64
CA LEU A 18 -15.93 21.23 -27.82
C LEU A 18 -14.72 21.84 -27.10
N SER A 19 -14.52 23.14 -27.19
CA SER A 19 -13.45 23.85 -26.48
C SER A 19 -13.53 23.61 -24.98
N ARG A 20 -14.69 23.73 -24.37
CA ARG A 20 -14.91 23.47 -22.94
C ARG A 20 -14.65 22.00 -22.58
N ARG A 21 -15.10 21.07 -23.41
CA ARG A 21 -14.93 19.63 -23.19
C ARG A 21 -13.46 19.19 -23.29
N PHE A 22 -12.69 19.76 -24.21
CA PHE A 22 -11.28 19.41 -24.43
C PHE A 22 -10.32 20.22 -23.58
N ALA A 23 -10.73 21.36 -22.99
CA ALA A 23 -9.88 22.24 -22.20
C ALA A 23 -9.05 21.51 -21.13
N PRO A 24 -9.61 20.58 -20.30
CA PRO A 24 -8.82 19.89 -19.29
C PRO A 24 -7.67 19.06 -19.89
N LEU A 25 -7.96 18.31 -20.96
CA LEU A 25 -6.96 17.46 -21.62
C LEU A 25 -5.91 18.27 -22.38
N LEU A 26 -6.32 19.35 -23.04
CA LEU A 26 -5.40 20.27 -23.70
C LEU A 26 -4.49 20.95 -22.69
N GLY A 27 -5.00 21.41 -21.54
CA GLY A 27 -4.20 22.00 -20.47
C GLY A 27 -3.18 21.04 -19.88
N LEU A 28 -3.57 19.77 -19.64
CA LEU A 28 -2.62 18.73 -19.20
C LEU A 28 -1.56 18.44 -20.27
N THR A 29 -1.96 18.41 -21.54
CA THR A 29 -1.03 18.16 -22.65
C THR A 29 -0.05 19.31 -22.82
N GLU A 30 -0.51 20.55 -22.73
CA GLU A 30 0.35 21.75 -22.77
C GLU A 30 1.35 21.73 -21.63
N ARG A 31 0.90 21.46 -20.40
CA ARG A 31 1.78 21.31 -19.24
C ARG A 31 2.85 20.24 -19.46
N LEU A 32 2.47 19.08 -20.05
CA LEU A 32 3.43 18.02 -20.36
C LEU A 32 4.45 18.42 -21.42
N LEU A 33 4.05 19.23 -22.42
CA LEU A 33 4.91 19.69 -23.51
C LEU A 33 5.88 20.80 -23.07
N THR A 34 5.49 21.62 -22.10
CA THR A 34 6.27 22.78 -21.63
C THR A 34 7.14 22.48 -20.42
N GLN A 35 6.88 21.36 -19.71
CA GLN A 35 7.65 21.02 -18.51
C GLN A 35 9.08 20.61 -18.86
N GLU A 36 10.04 21.05 -18.05
CA GLU A 36 11.45 20.76 -18.16
C GLU A 36 11.90 19.70 -17.13
N ARG A 37 13.15 19.23 -17.27
CA ARG A 37 13.74 18.28 -16.31
C ARG A 37 13.76 18.80 -14.88
N THR A 38 13.90 20.09 -14.69
CA THR A 38 13.99 20.78 -13.38
C THR A 38 12.66 21.28 -12.86
N SER A 39 11.58 21.22 -13.66
CA SER A 39 10.25 21.70 -13.25
C SER A 39 9.77 21.01 -11.99
N LYS A 40 9.14 21.76 -11.08
CA LYS A 40 8.45 21.24 -9.90
C LYS A 40 7.07 20.72 -10.31
N ASN A 41 6.53 19.79 -9.52
CA ASN A 41 5.19 19.21 -9.72
C ASN A 41 4.93 18.70 -11.14
N LYS A 42 5.85 17.90 -11.67
CA LYS A 42 5.76 17.37 -13.03
C LYS A 42 4.55 16.46 -13.21
N LEU A 43 3.97 16.55 -14.39
CA LEU A 43 3.01 15.58 -14.89
C LEU A 43 3.75 14.41 -15.52
N TYR A 44 3.46 13.19 -15.07
CA TYR A 44 4.10 11.96 -15.58
C TYR A 44 3.19 11.15 -16.49
N SER A 45 1.86 11.34 -16.39
CA SER A 45 0.88 10.65 -17.20
C SER A 45 -0.30 11.58 -17.52
N LEU A 46 -0.79 11.55 -18.76
CA LEU A 46 -2.02 12.25 -19.14
C LEU A 46 -3.28 11.53 -18.66
N HIS A 47 -3.20 10.21 -18.54
CA HIS A 47 -4.34 9.38 -18.13
C HIS A 47 -4.49 9.28 -16.61
N ALA A 48 -3.42 9.55 -15.88
CA ALA A 48 -3.35 9.49 -14.43
C ALA A 48 -2.50 10.67 -13.92
N PRO A 49 -3.05 11.90 -13.92
CA PRO A 49 -2.31 13.11 -13.54
C PRO A 49 -1.87 13.11 -12.07
N GLU A 50 -2.50 12.30 -11.23
CA GLU A 50 -2.16 12.07 -9.83
C GLU A 50 -0.86 11.28 -9.61
N VAL A 51 -0.35 10.60 -10.64
CA VAL A 51 0.88 9.80 -10.56
C VAL A 51 2.08 10.67 -10.23
N VAL A 52 2.83 10.26 -9.22
CA VAL A 52 4.08 10.91 -8.81
C VAL A 52 5.30 10.02 -9.07
N CYS A 53 6.47 10.65 -9.14
CA CYS A 53 7.75 9.96 -9.22
C CYS A 53 8.29 9.72 -7.80
N ILE A 54 8.48 8.46 -7.43
CA ILE A 54 8.98 8.04 -6.14
C ILE A 54 10.41 7.53 -6.31
N ALA A 55 11.39 8.22 -5.70
CA ALA A 55 12.78 7.80 -5.69
C ALA A 55 12.96 6.61 -4.74
N LYS A 56 13.56 5.51 -5.23
CA LYS A 56 13.77 4.27 -4.46
C LYS A 56 15.18 4.10 -3.90
N GLY A 57 16.12 4.95 -4.29
CA GLY A 57 17.52 4.83 -3.88
C GLY A 57 18.22 3.54 -4.32
N LYS A 58 17.64 2.78 -5.25
CA LYS A 58 18.21 1.54 -5.80
C LYS A 58 18.85 1.83 -7.16
N ALA A 59 20.11 1.44 -7.35
CA ALA A 59 20.84 1.68 -8.60
C ALA A 59 20.13 1.08 -9.83
N HIS A 60 19.56 -0.12 -9.69
CA HIS A 60 18.90 -0.84 -10.79
C HIS A 60 17.52 -0.29 -11.17
N ARG A 61 16.76 0.25 -10.20
CA ARG A 61 15.45 0.89 -10.42
C ARG A 61 15.34 2.13 -9.53
N PRO A 62 15.91 3.25 -9.96
CA PRO A 62 15.99 4.45 -9.13
C PRO A 62 14.63 5.11 -8.89
N TYR A 63 13.67 4.91 -9.80
CA TYR A 63 12.36 5.54 -9.75
C TYR A 63 11.23 4.53 -9.92
N GLU A 64 10.14 4.73 -9.18
CA GLU A 64 8.83 4.12 -9.42
C GLU A 64 7.82 5.24 -9.67
N PHE A 65 6.83 4.98 -10.53
CA PHE A 65 5.75 5.92 -10.85
C PHE A 65 4.43 5.33 -10.34
N GLY A 66 3.64 6.14 -9.67
CA GLY A 66 2.37 5.72 -9.10
C GLY A 66 1.99 6.55 -7.88
N SER A 67 0.92 6.16 -7.20
CA SER A 67 0.52 6.72 -5.92
C SER A 67 1.20 5.97 -4.78
N LYS A 68 1.66 6.70 -3.77
CA LYS A 68 2.25 6.13 -2.57
C LYS A 68 1.14 5.59 -1.67
N VAL A 69 1.33 4.38 -1.11
CA VAL A 69 0.37 3.77 -0.18
C VAL A 69 1.07 3.54 1.16
N ALA A 70 0.47 4.07 2.24
CA ALA A 70 0.85 3.72 3.60
C ALA A 70 0.08 2.47 4.03
N LEU A 71 0.78 1.54 4.66
CA LEU A 71 0.22 0.28 5.17
C LEU A 71 0.63 0.09 6.63
N ALA A 72 -0.33 -0.27 7.48
CA ALA A 72 -0.05 -0.78 8.82
C ALA A 72 -0.55 -2.22 8.93
N VAL A 73 0.29 -3.09 9.50
CA VAL A 73 -0.01 -4.52 9.62
C VAL A 73 0.29 -5.01 11.02
N THR A 74 -0.42 -6.05 11.47
CA THR A 74 -0.08 -6.73 12.72
C THR A 74 1.30 -7.39 12.58
N ASN A 75 2.12 -7.27 13.63
CA ASN A 75 3.51 -7.75 13.60
C ASN A 75 3.62 -9.27 13.52
N ARG A 76 2.64 -10.01 14.05
CA ARG A 76 2.71 -11.46 14.17
C ARG A 76 1.91 -12.17 13.08
N GLU A 77 0.68 -11.76 12.87
CA GLU A 77 -0.28 -12.44 12.00
C GLU A 77 -0.23 -11.90 10.55
N GLY A 78 0.24 -10.66 10.37
CA GLY A 78 0.33 -10.01 9.06
C GLY A 78 -0.99 -9.43 8.54
N PHE A 79 -2.02 -9.25 9.40
CA PHE A 79 -3.25 -8.57 8.99
C PHE A 79 -3.01 -7.10 8.71
N VAL A 80 -3.54 -6.61 7.60
CA VAL A 80 -3.56 -5.19 7.27
C VAL A 80 -4.65 -4.51 8.08
N LEU A 81 -4.25 -3.57 8.94
CA LEU A 81 -5.13 -2.77 9.79
C LEU A 81 -5.43 -1.40 9.18
N ALA A 82 -4.48 -0.84 8.42
CA ALA A 82 -4.67 0.41 7.69
C ALA A 82 -4.05 0.31 6.31
N SER A 83 -4.73 0.90 5.32
CA SER A 83 -4.28 1.02 3.94
C SER A 83 -4.77 2.34 3.39
N LYS A 84 -3.83 3.27 3.13
CA LYS A 84 -4.15 4.64 2.74
C LYS A 84 -3.33 5.05 1.53
N ALA A 85 -3.99 5.36 0.42
CA ALA A 85 -3.34 6.07 -0.69
C ALA A 85 -3.02 7.50 -0.26
N LEU A 86 -1.81 7.94 -0.53
CA LEU A 86 -1.30 9.25 -0.12
C LEU A 86 -1.25 10.16 -1.34
N GLU A 87 -1.72 11.38 -1.16
CA GLU A 87 -1.62 12.40 -2.20
C GLU A 87 -0.16 12.87 -2.32
N GLY A 88 0.33 12.93 -3.54
CA GLY A 88 1.71 13.30 -3.82
C GLY A 88 2.73 12.25 -3.32
N ASN A 89 3.90 12.74 -2.92
CA ASN A 89 4.97 11.91 -2.34
C ASN A 89 5.43 12.50 -0.99
N PRO A 90 4.58 12.47 0.05
CA PRO A 90 4.95 12.99 1.34
C PRO A 90 6.12 12.20 1.96
N TYR A 91 6.86 12.84 2.85
CA TYR A 91 7.86 12.18 3.66
C TYR A 91 7.21 11.13 4.58
N ASP A 92 7.80 9.92 4.66
CA ASP A 92 7.21 8.80 5.41
C ASP A 92 6.89 9.15 6.87
N GLY A 93 7.77 9.89 7.53
CA GLY A 93 7.57 10.32 8.91
C GLY A 93 6.31 11.15 9.15
N HIS A 94 5.86 11.95 8.15
CA HIS A 94 4.64 12.75 8.23
C HIS A 94 3.35 11.95 7.96
N THR A 95 3.49 10.70 7.58
CA THR A 95 2.33 9.82 7.30
C THR A 95 1.99 8.90 8.47
N LEU A 96 2.88 8.80 9.47
CA LEU A 96 2.75 7.85 10.56
C LEU A 96 1.54 8.14 11.43
N GLY A 97 1.36 9.39 11.86
CA GLY A 97 0.23 9.81 12.70
C GLY A 97 -1.10 9.43 12.08
N THR A 98 -1.36 9.89 10.85
CA THR A 98 -2.63 9.62 10.16
C THR A 98 -2.86 8.14 9.85
N THR A 99 -1.79 7.34 9.72
CA THR A 99 -1.90 5.89 9.55
C THR A 99 -2.28 5.22 10.87
N MET A 100 -1.72 5.67 11.99
CA MET A 100 -2.08 5.17 13.32
C MET A 100 -3.50 5.58 13.72
N ASP A 101 -3.95 6.78 13.38
CA ASP A 101 -5.33 7.21 13.56
C ASP A 101 -6.31 6.26 12.86
N GLN A 102 -5.98 5.83 11.64
CA GLN A 102 -6.78 4.84 10.91
C GLN A 102 -6.76 3.47 11.62
N VAL A 103 -5.62 3.03 12.15
CA VAL A 103 -5.53 1.78 12.93
C VAL A 103 -6.44 1.85 14.16
N VAL A 104 -6.39 2.93 14.92
CA VAL A 104 -7.23 3.13 16.11
C VAL A 104 -8.71 3.17 15.72
N ALA A 105 -9.07 3.92 14.67
CA ALA A 105 -10.45 4.00 14.19
C ALA A 105 -11.01 2.63 13.75
N MET A 106 -10.17 1.75 13.21
CA MET A 106 -10.59 0.42 12.74
C MET A 106 -10.62 -0.65 13.83
N THR A 107 -9.80 -0.52 14.86
CA THR A 107 -9.60 -1.58 15.86
C THR A 107 -10.04 -1.20 17.27
N ASP A 108 -10.28 0.08 17.51
CA ASP A 108 -10.51 0.67 18.84
C ASP A 108 -9.37 0.39 19.85
N VAL A 109 -8.16 0.12 19.31
CA VAL A 109 -6.97 -0.22 20.10
C VAL A 109 -5.80 0.66 19.71
N GLU A 110 -5.20 1.34 20.70
CA GLU A 110 -3.93 2.01 20.52
C GLU A 110 -2.77 1.02 20.51
N PRO A 111 -1.93 1.03 19.46
CA PRO A 111 -0.75 0.16 19.40
C PRO A 111 0.25 0.47 20.52
N ALA A 112 0.58 -0.53 21.32
CA ALA A 112 1.61 -0.39 22.36
C ALA A 112 3.03 -0.21 21.76
N ARG A 113 3.27 -0.76 20.56
CA ARG A 113 4.55 -0.68 19.84
C ARG A 113 4.31 -0.59 18.34
N VAL A 114 5.04 0.29 17.68
CA VAL A 114 4.99 0.53 16.24
C VAL A 114 6.40 0.33 15.66
N TYR A 115 6.53 -0.57 14.70
CA TYR A 115 7.81 -0.91 14.07
C TYR A 115 7.85 -0.34 12.66
N VAL A 116 8.78 0.57 12.41
CA VAL A 116 8.87 1.32 11.16
C VAL A 116 10.23 1.15 10.48
N ASP A 117 10.29 1.50 9.20
CA ASP A 117 11.52 1.51 8.41
C ASP A 117 12.38 2.76 8.71
N LEU A 118 13.60 2.77 8.20
CA LEU A 118 14.53 3.90 8.29
C LEU A 118 13.96 5.20 7.70
N GLY A 119 13.08 5.09 6.70
CA GLY A 119 12.39 6.23 6.09
C GLY A 119 11.53 7.06 7.05
N TYR A 120 11.21 6.51 8.21
CA TYR A 120 10.44 7.20 9.25
C TYR A 120 11.30 7.94 10.28
N ARG A 121 12.61 8.02 10.09
CA ARG A 121 13.50 8.71 11.03
C ARG A 121 13.13 10.20 11.09
N GLY A 122 12.89 10.71 12.31
CA GLY A 122 12.42 12.10 12.51
C GLY A 122 10.93 12.28 12.27
N HIS A 123 10.14 11.20 12.45
CA HIS A 123 8.67 11.25 12.38
C HIS A 123 8.08 12.22 13.39
N ASP A 124 6.88 12.72 13.09
CA ASP A 124 6.11 13.66 13.89
C ASP A 124 5.01 13.01 14.75
N TYR A 125 4.97 11.67 14.80
CA TYR A 125 3.97 10.96 15.60
C TYR A 125 4.07 11.31 17.08
N ALA A 126 2.93 11.59 17.73
CA ALA A 126 2.85 12.09 19.10
C ALA A 126 3.47 11.11 20.12
N HIS A 127 3.27 9.80 19.94
CA HIS A 127 3.76 8.75 20.85
C HIS A 127 5.12 8.21 20.41
N LYS A 128 6.15 9.06 20.47
CA LYS A 128 7.51 8.72 20.00
C LYS A 128 8.12 7.52 20.76
N GLU A 129 7.77 7.35 22.02
CA GLU A 129 8.21 6.26 22.89
C GLU A 129 7.73 4.87 22.43
N ARG A 130 6.65 4.81 21.64
CA ARG A 130 6.10 3.57 21.09
C ARG A 130 6.71 3.19 19.74
N VAL A 131 7.51 4.07 19.11
CA VAL A 131 8.02 3.87 17.75
C VAL A 131 9.45 3.33 17.79
N PHE A 132 9.64 2.18 17.14
CA PHE A 132 10.91 1.50 17.00
C PHE A 132 11.34 1.48 15.53
N ILE A 133 12.44 2.17 15.22
CA ILE A 133 12.93 2.31 13.86
C ILE A 133 13.89 1.17 13.52
N ALA A 134 13.83 0.65 12.32
CA ALA A 134 14.74 -0.38 11.82
C ALA A 134 16.21 0.05 12.04
N ARG A 135 17.06 -0.93 12.41
CA ARG A 135 18.49 -0.74 12.74
C ARG A 135 18.75 0.10 14.03
N GLN A 136 17.75 0.41 14.82
CA GLN A 136 17.96 0.96 16.15
C GLN A 136 18.79 0.00 17.00
N ARG A 137 19.79 0.52 17.77
CA ARG A 137 20.68 -0.31 18.59
C ARG A 137 20.45 -0.15 20.07
N ARG A 138 19.95 1.02 20.53
CA ARG A 138 19.77 1.35 21.95
C ARG A 138 18.31 1.21 22.37
N GLY A 139 18.07 0.94 23.66
CA GLY A 139 16.72 0.86 24.22
C GLY A 139 15.90 -0.35 23.75
N LEU A 140 16.54 -1.46 23.35
CA LEU A 140 15.86 -2.64 22.81
C LEU A 140 15.97 -3.82 23.79
N THR A 141 14.83 -4.29 24.27
CA THR A 141 14.68 -5.57 24.97
C THR A 141 14.79 -6.74 23.98
N PRO A 142 15.05 -7.99 24.45
CA PRO A 142 15.02 -9.18 23.58
C PRO A 142 13.72 -9.35 22.81
N THR A 143 12.58 -9.02 23.45
CA THR A 143 11.25 -9.05 22.80
C THR A 143 11.16 -8.05 21.66
N ILE A 144 11.52 -6.78 21.90
CA ILE A 144 11.51 -5.73 20.86
C ILE A 144 12.44 -6.10 19.70
N LYS A 145 13.63 -6.67 19.98
CA LYS A 145 14.54 -7.14 18.92
C LYS A 145 13.92 -8.24 18.07
N ARG A 146 13.17 -9.15 18.65
CA ARG A 146 12.46 -10.22 17.94
C ARG A 146 11.34 -9.65 17.08
N GLU A 147 10.55 -8.74 17.61
CA GLU A 147 9.45 -8.09 16.91
C GLU A 147 9.95 -7.20 15.76
N LEU A 148 11.06 -6.48 15.98
CA LEU A 148 11.71 -5.67 14.96
C LEU A 148 12.26 -6.52 13.79
N ARG A 149 12.74 -7.74 14.07
CA ARG A 149 13.12 -8.71 13.01
C ARG A 149 11.91 -9.17 12.20
N ARG A 150 10.76 -9.40 12.83
CA ARG A 150 9.53 -9.78 12.13
C ARG A 150 9.02 -8.69 11.17
N ARG A 151 9.34 -7.42 11.43
CA ARG A 151 9.00 -6.33 10.52
C ARG A 151 9.44 -6.61 9.08
N SER A 152 10.57 -7.27 8.85
CA SER A 152 11.03 -7.59 7.50
C SER A 152 10.07 -8.49 6.71
N ALA A 153 9.16 -9.21 7.37
CA ALA A 153 8.13 -10.00 6.71
C ALA A 153 7.10 -9.14 5.94
N ILE A 154 7.04 -7.84 6.19
CA ILE A 154 6.18 -6.91 5.43
C ILE A 154 6.64 -6.78 3.96
N GLU A 155 7.93 -6.91 3.68
CA GLU A 155 8.46 -6.73 2.32
C GLU A 155 7.96 -7.80 1.34
N PRO A 156 8.07 -9.12 1.63
CA PRO A 156 7.45 -10.15 0.80
C PRO A 156 5.93 -10.00 0.71
N MET A 157 5.25 -9.64 1.82
CA MET A 157 3.81 -9.41 1.83
C MET A 157 3.41 -8.30 0.84
N ILE A 158 4.09 -7.16 0.88
CA ILE A 158 3.87 -6.07 -0.10
C ILE A 158 4.18 -6.55 -1.53
N GLY A 159 5.19 -7.39 -1.71
CA GLY A 159 5.49 -8.04 -2.98
C GLY A 159 4.30 -8.82 -3.53
N HIS A 160 3.68 -9.68 -2.72
CA HIS A 160 2.46 -10.41 -3.07
C HIS A 160 1.26 -9.49 -3.30
N MET A 161 1.06 -8.48 -2.47
CA MET A 161 0.00 -7.48 -2.69
C MET A 161 0.16 -6.76 -4.04
N LYS A 162 1.40 -6.45 -4.46
CA LYS A 162 1.70 -5.84 -5.76
C LYS A 162 1.49 -6.79 -6.93
N ALA A 163 1.96 -8.02 -6.83
CA ALA A 163 1.90 -9.01 -7.90
C ALA A 163 0.51 -9.65 -8.02
N ASP A 164 0.06 -10.30 -6.95
CA ASP A 164 -1.16 -11.11 -6.94
C ASP A 164 -2.40 -10.27 -6.66
N GLY A 165 -2.26 -9.27 -5.75
CA GLY A 165 -3.32 -8.35 -5.34
C GLY A 165 -3.53 -7.16 -6.27
N ARG A 166 -2.67 -6.98 -7.30
CA ARG A 166 -2.71 -5.86 -8.26
C ARG A 166 -2.52 -4.47 -7.61
N LEU A 167 -1.90 -4.37 -6.44
CA LEU A 167 -1.53 -3.07 -5.87
C LEU A 167 -0.54 -2.32 -6.78
N GLY A 168 0.28 -3.04 -7.56
CA GLY A 168 1.22 -2.47 -8.53
C GLY A 168 0.61 -2.12 -9.89
N ARG A 169 -0.68 -2.39 -10.11
CA ARG A 169 -1.37 -2.16 -11.40
C ARG A 169 -2.83 -1.80 -11.17
N ASN A 170 -3.10 -0.55 -10.85
CA ASN A 170 -4.45 -0.06 -10.68
C ASN A 170 -5.15 0.13 -12.03
N HIS A 171 -6.41 -0.32 -12.14
CA HIS A 171 -7.28 -0.11 -13.28
C HIS A 171 -8.38 0.93 -13.00
N LEU A 172 -8.51 1.38 -11.76
CA LEU A 172 -9.40 2.45 -11.38
C LEU A 172 -8.73 3.81 -11.62
N LEU A 173 -9.50 4.82 -11.94
CA LEU A 173 -8.99 6.14 -12.31
C LEU A 173 -9.00 7.12 -11.13
N GLY A 174 -7.98 7.98 -11.12
CA GLY A 174 -7.87 9.10 -10.20
C GLY A 174 -7.52 8.69 -8.77
N ALA A 175 -7.32 9.68 -7.91
CA ALA A 175 -6.96 9.47 -6.50
C ALA A 175 -7.96 8.62 -5.72
N ALA A 176 -9.27 8.75 -6.02
CA ALA A 176 -10.29 7.90 -5.43
C ALA A 176 -10.15 6.44 -5.86
N GLY A 177 -9.82 6.19 -7.13
CA GLY A 177 -9.52 4.87 -7.65
C GLY A 177 -8.30 4.24 -6.97
N ASP A 178 -7.25 5.02 -6.74
CA ASP A 178 -6.06 4.56 -6.00
C ASP A 178 -6.40 4.18 -4.54
N ALA A 179 -7.21 4.99 -3.87
CA ALA A 179 -7.64 4.72 -2.50
C ALA A 179 -8.49 3.44 -2.42
N ILE A 180 -9.45 3.27 -3.33
CA ILE A 180 -10.30 2.07 -3.41
C ILE A 180 -9.45 0.84 -3.72
N ASN A 181 -8.52 0.92 -4.69
CA ASN A 181 -7.64 -0.19 -5.02
C ASN A 181 -6.78 -0.62 -3.82
N ALA A 182 -6.19 0.33 -3.10
CA ALA A 182 -5.40 0.05 -1.90
C ALA A 182 -6.23 -0.66 -0.82
N LEU A 183 -7.48 -0.21 -0.60
CA LEU A 183 -8.40 -0.82 0.36
C LEU A 183 -8.81 -2.24 -0.05
N LEU A 184 -9.19 -2.44 -1.32
CA LEU A 184 -9.60 -3.76 -1.83
C LEU A 184 -8.45 -4.77 -1.78
N VAL A 185 -7.22 -4.34 -2.08
CA VAL A 185 -6.04 -5.20 -1.97
C VAL A 185 -5.77 -5.59 -0.52
N ALA A 186 -5.90 -4.66 0.42
CA ALA A 186 -5.76 -4.94 1.84
C ALA A 186 -6.83 -5.92 2.34
N ALA A 187 -8.10 -5.72 1.98
CA ALA A 187 -9.20 -6.62 2.29
C ALA A 187 -8.98 -8.02 1.70
N GLY A 188 -8.58 -8.10 0.42
CA GLY A 188 -8.28 -9.36 -0.25
C GLY A 188 -7.10 -10.11 0.38
N HIS A 189 -6.08 -9.39 0.88
CA HIS A 189 -4.99 -9.99 1.65
C HIS A 189 -5.50 -10.58 2.97
N ASN A 190 -6.29 -9.83 3.74
CA ASN A 190 -6.85 -10.28 5.00
C ASN A 190 -7.77 -11.50 4.82
N LEU A 191 -8.63 -11.49 3.80
CA LEU A 191 -9.49 -12.64 3.47
C LEU A 191 -8.67 -13.90 3.15
N ARG A 192 -7.56 -13.78 2.43
CA ARG A 192 -6.65 -14.92 2.16
C ARG A 192 -6.05 -15.49 3.45
N LEU A 193 -5.68 -14.65 4.42
CA LEU A 193 -5.20 -15.12 5.72
C LEU A 193 -6.29 -15.87 6.48
N ILE A 194 -7.50 -15.33 6.52
CA ILE A 194 -8.66 -15.99 7.17
C ILE A 194 -8.96 -17.33 6.51
N LEU A 195 -9.01 -17.40 5.18
CA LEU A 195 -9.24 -18.63 4.43
C LEU A 195 -8.15 -19.68 4.69
N ASN A 196 -6.88 -19.27 4.79
CA ASN A 196 -5.80 -20.19 5.16
C ASN A 196 -5.97 -20.74 6.57
N TRP A 197 -6.34 -19.92 7.55
CA TRP A 197 -6.60 -20.38 8.90
C TRP A 197 -7.79 -21.35 8.94
N LEU A 198 -8.86 -21.02 8.23
CA LEU A 198 -10.04 -21.90 8.15
C LEU A 198 -9.67 -23.25 7.50
N ARG A 199 -8.89 -23.24 6.44
CA ARG A 199 -8.39 -24.45 5.78
C ARG A 199 -7.56 -25.33 6.73
N LEU A 200 -6.66 -24.75 7.50
CA LEU A 200 -5.85 -25.45 8.49
C LEU A 200 -6.72 -26.01 9.63
N PHE A 201 -7.69 -25.24 10.09
CA PHE A 201 -8.64 -25.68 11.12
C PHE A 201 -9.49 -26.88 10.64
N ILE A 202 -10.02 -26.81 9.43
CA ILE A 202 -10.79 -27.92 8.83
C ILE A 202 -9.90 -29.15 8.67
N ALA A 203 -8.66 -29.01 8.19
CA ALA A 203 -7.73 -30.12 8.06
C ALA A 203 -7.41 -30.76 9.41
N TRP A 204 -7.22 -29.95 10.46
CA TRP A 204 -7.02 -30.44 11.83
C TRP A 204 -8.27 -31.18 12.34
N LEU A 205 -9.48 -30.63 12.14
CA LEU A 205 -10.73 -31.27 12.53
C LEU A 205 -10.93 -32.62 11.86
N MET A 206 -10.69 -32.69 10.54
CA MET A 206 -10.79 -33.92 9.78
C MET A 206 -9.78 -34.97 10.27
N ALA A 207 -8.53 -34.57 10.55
CA ALA A 207 -7.54 -35.48 11.11
C ALA A 207 -7.96 -36.02 12.51
N ALA A 208 -8.51 -35.16 13.36
CA ALA A 208 -9.02 -35.56 14.68
C ALA A 208 -10.20 -36.55 14.58
N LEU A 209 -11.13 -36.33 13.66
CA LEU A 209 -12.26 -37.24 13.42
C LEU A 209 -11.76 -38.60 12.89
N ILE A 210 -10.88 -38.65 11.93
CA ILE A 210 -10.31 -39.89 11.38
C ILE A 210 -9.61 -40.69 12.49
N SER A 211 -8.83 -40.02 13.36
CA SER A 211 -8.15 -40.71 14.47
C SER A 211 -9.10 -41.27 15.49
N SER A 212 -10.23 -40.61 15.80
CA SER A 212 -11.23 -41.12 16.73
C SER A 212 -11.99 -42.31 16.17
N PHE A 213 -12.29 -42.35 14.86
CA PHE A 213 -12.88 -43.52 14.22
C PHE A 213 -11.92 -44.73 14.20
N ALA A 214 -10.63 -44.50 13.91
CA ALA A 214 -9.64 -45.58 13.92
C ALA A 214 -9.44 -46.21 15.32
N GLN A 215 -9.59 -45.43 16.40
CA GLN A 215 -9.50 -45.92 17.75
C GLN A 215 -10.74 -46.72 18.18
N SER A 216 -11.94 -46.39 17.70
CA SER A 216 -13.17 -47.12 18.00
C SER A 216 -13.18 -48.53 17.36
N ASP A 217 -12.60 -48.68 16.14
CA ASP A 217 -12.51 -49.99 15.48
C ASP A 217 -11.53 -50.94 16.18
N THR A 218 -10.45 -50.44 16.76
CA THR A 218 -9.48 -51.27 17.50
C THR A 218 -10.01 -51.73 18.84
N SER A 219 -10.98 -51.04 19.46
CA SER A 219 -11.59 -51.43 20.72
C SER A 219 -12.74 -52.47 20.58
N GLN A 220 -13.22 -52.76 19.37
CA GLN A 220 -14.25 -53.78 19.12
C GLN A 220 -13.67 -55.16 18.75
N VAL A 221 -12.35 -55.26 18.53
CA VAL A 221 -11.65 -56.49 18.11
C VAL A 221 -10.86 -57.15 19.28
N ALA A 222 -10.87 -56.53 20.43
CA ALA A 222 -10.27 -57.05 21.68
C ALA A 222 -11.37 -57.56 22.63
#